data_9de1b16fd409b218cfd5b23bcc24da2c
#
_entry.id   9de1b16fd409b218cfd5b23bcc24da2c
#
_cell.length_a   1.000
_cell.length_b   1.000
_cell.length_c   1.000
_cell.angle_alpha   90.00
_cell.angle_beta   90.00
_cell.angle_gamma   90.00
#
_symmetry.space_group_name_H-M   'P 1'
#
loop_
_entity.id
_entity.type
_entity.pdbx_description
1 polymer ?
#
loop_
_entity_poly.entity_id
_entity_poly.type
_entity_poly.pdbx_seq_one_letter_code
_entity_poly.pdbx_strand_id
1 'polypeptide(L)'
;MKKLFTIICITLAVITNAQNTFTAKVLDSENAEALIGASLTLKGTTNGISTDINGLATLKNIPNGEQIISISFIGYEEEYLRLKFPIESAKVHSILLNPSDTEIGEIIIEATRGNRTVANLPTRTEVLTDEIDEAASMEPSKISHLITHSTGIQVQTTAAGSNGAVVRIQGLNGRYTQMLKDGFPLYGGFSGSLDILQIPPLDLRQVEYVKGSASTLYGGGAIAGIINLLTKKANKDETLLHINLSHIGAKDFNAFTSKRFGKWGFTNLASMRIHDPYDVDENGFSDIAQVSKFNFNPKLFYNPNEKMEFYFGAGMTKENRKGGSISKIRNENPYTLYFLDEQESSRTTTQFSANYKIDNTKTISLKNSVSSFNRYINIDEDILGTASTTFGGNQMNSFTELNLNINKEKQNINIGLNALADKF
;
A
#
# COMPACT_ATOMS: atom_id res chain seq x y z
N MET A 1 -42.42 -45.77 32.42
CA MET A 1 -41.54 -44.74 33.00
C MET A 1 -40.07 -45.24 33.18
N LYS A 2 -39.80 -46.40 33.77
CA LYS A 2 -38.40 -46.88 33.94
C LYS A 2 -37.62 -47.05 32.61
N LYS A 3 -38.23 -47.59 31.56
CA LYS A 3 -37.57 -47.74 30.23
C LYS A 3 -37.27 -46.41 29.52
N LEU A 4 -38.12 -45.40 29.70
CA LEU A 4 -37.90 -44.06 29.13
C LEU A 4 -36.77 -43.33 29.85
N PHE A 5 -36.65 -43.49 31.17
CA PHE A 5 -35.56 -42.93 31.96
C PHE A 5 -34.20 -43.56 31.63
N THR A 6 -34.17 -44.85 31.35
CA THR A 6 -32.97 -45.58 30.93
C THR A 6 -32.48 -45.12 29.54
N ILE A 7 -33.40 -44.86 28.59
CA ILE A 7 -33.06 -44.33 27.26
C ILE A 7 -32.53 -42.91 27.37
N ILE A 8 -33.13 -42.07 28.22
CA ILE A 8 -32.64 -40.69 28.45
C ILE A 8 -31.26 -40.69 29.12
N CYS A 9 -30.99 -41.59 30.06
CA CYS A 9 -29.65 -41.72 30.67
C CYS A 9 -28.58 -42.22 29.69
N ILE A 10 -28.94 -43.11 28.74
CA ILE A 10 -28.04 -43.62 27.70
C ILE A 10 -27.74 -42.52 26.66
N THR A 11 -28.72 -41.68 26.29
CA THR A 11 -28.52 -40.55 25.38
C THR A 11 -27.69 -39.41 26.01
N LEU A 12 -27.78 -39.20 27.32
CA LEU A 12 -26.88 -38.22 28.02
C LEU A 12 -25.44 -38.70 28.17
N ALA A 13 -25.20 -40.02 28.18
CA ALA A 13 -23.82 -40.56 28.34
C ALA A 13 -22.98 -40.47 27.06
N VAL A 14 -23.57 -40.13 25.89
CA VAL A 14 -22.87 -40.07 24.61
C VAL A 14 -22.24 -38.67 24.33
N ILE A 15 -22.49 -37.67 25.20
CA ILE A 15 -21.93 -36.32 25.06
C ILE A 15 -20.71 -36.12 26.00
N THR A 16 -19.87 -37.10 26.13
CA THR A 16 -18.53 -36.89 26.66
C THR A 16 -17.63 -36.49 25.49
N ASN A 17 -17.61 -35.21 25.15
CA ASN A 17 -16.55 -34.67 24.31
C ASN A 17 -15.22 -34.88 25.05
N ALA A 18 -14.44 -35.86 24.58
CA ALA A 18 -13.06 -35.98 25.03
C ALA A 18 -12.36 -34.64 24.68
N GLN A 19 -12.12 -33.83 25.72
CA GLN A 19 -11.45 -32.55 25.55
C GLN A 19 -9.96 -32.84 25.40
N ASN A 20 -9.47 -32.82 24.17
CA ASN A 20 -8.04 -32.98 23.91
C ASN A 20 -7.28 -31.76 24.37
N THR A 21 -6.04 -31.99 24.79
CA THR A 21 -5.09 -30.97 25.17
C THR A 21 -3.82 -31.09 24.33
N PHE A 22 -3.20 -29.97 24.02
CA PHE A 22 -1.93 -29.91 23.32
C PHE A 22 -0.97 -29.03 24.12
N THR A 23 0.18 -29.59 24.50
CA THR A 23 1.21 -28.87 25.26
C THR A 23 2.41 -28.65 24.36
N ALA A 24 2.82 -27.40 24.22
CA ALA A 24 3.99 -27.00 23.47
C ALA A 24 4.95 -26.15 24.30
N LYS A 25 6.22 -26.26 24.00
CA LYS A 25 7.28 -25.36 24.44
C LYS A 25 7.80 -24.61 23.24
N VAL A 26 7.63 -23.30 23.23
CA VAL A 26 8.01 -22.42 22.12
C VAL A 26 9.35 -21.78 22.43
N LEU A 27 10.29 -21.94 21.52
CA LEU A 27 11.68 -21.51 21.66
C LEU A 27 12.10 -20.73 20.39
N ASP A 28 13.07 -19.86 20.55
CA ASP A 28 13.78 -19.22 19.45
C ASP A 28 14.67 -20.27 18.74
N SER A 29 14.63 -20.26 17.39
CA SER A 29 15.41 -21.22 16.58
C SER A 29 16.91 -20.95 16.58
N GLU A 30 17.38 -19.73 16.85
CA GLU A 30 18.79 -19.34 16.79
C GLU A 30 19.52 -19.56 18.11
N ASN A 31 18.89 -19.22 19.24
CA ASN A 31 19.53 -19.24 20.57
C ASN A 31 18.87 -20.23 21.54
N ALA A 32 17.75 -20.89 21.14
CA ALA A 32 16.96 -21.80 21.97
C ALA A 32 16.40 -21.18 23.26
N GLU A 33 16.28 -19.85 23.33
CA GLU A 33 15.64 -19.16 24.45
C GLU A 33 14.11 -19.35 24.43
N ALA A 34 13.51 -19.36 25.63
CA ALA A 34 12.05 -19.50 25.76
C ALA A 34 11.32 -18.23 25.32
N LEU A 35 10.39 -18.35 24.39
CA LEU A 35 9.56 -17.23 23.93
C LEU A 35 8.35 -17.05 24.87
N ILE A 36 8.46 -16.06 25.76
CA ILE A 36 7.43 -15.73 26.76
C ILE A 36 6.33 -14.91 26.12
N GLY A 37 5.07 -15.35 26.24
CA GLY A 37 3.92 -14.64 25.66
C GLY A 37 3.62 -15.02 24.20
N ALA A 38 4.30 -16.02 23.63
CA ALA A 38 3.96 -16.56 22.32
C ALA A 38 2.53 -17.14 22.33
N SER A 39 1.74 -16.84 21.31
CA SER A 39 0.34 -17.21 21.22
C SER A 39 0.17 -18.56 20.49
N LEU A 40 -0.57 -19.49 21.11
CA LEU A 40 -1.03 -20.72 20.49
C LEU A 40 -2.56 -20.60 20.26
N THR A 41 -3.03 -20.68 19.04
CA THR A 41 -4.45 -20.56 18.70
C THR A 41 -4.94 -21.72 17.84
N LEU A 42 -6.15 -22.20 18.11
CA LEU A 42 -6.82 -23.15 17.23
C LEU A 42 -7.43 -22.42 16.06
N LYS A 43 -6.91 -22.64 14.86
CA LYS A 43 -7.30 -21.91 13.65
C LYS A 43 -8.80 -21.97 13.39
N GLY A 44 -9.41 -20.81 13.12
CA GLY A 44 -10.86 -20.69 12.88
C GLY A 44 -11.72 -20.65 14.14
N THR A 45 -11.11 -20.53 15.33
CA THR A 45 -11.80 -20.38 16.61
C THR A 45 -11.19 -19.24 17.44
N THR A 46 -11.86 -18.88 18.54
CA THR A 46 -11.32 -17.95 19.56
C THR A 46 -10.54 -18.67 20.66
N ASN A 47 -10.31 -19.99 20.51
CA ASN A 47 -9.61 -20.79 21.52
C ASN A 47 -8.09 -20.60 21.36
N GLY A 48 -7.46 -19.93 22.33
CA GLY A 48 -6.04 -19.65 22.32
C GLY A 48 -5.48 -19.48 23.75
N ILE A 49 -4.15 -19.59 23.86
CA ILE A 49 -3.40 -19.43 25.10
C ILE A 49 -2.02 -18.87 24.78
N SER A 50 -1.42 -18.13 25.72
CA SER A 50 -0.05 -17.65 25.62
C SER A 50 0.90 -18.47 26.47
N THR A 51 2.20 -18.55 26.05
CA THR A 51 3.25 -19.24 26.77
C THR A 51 3.64 -18.53 28.07
N ASP A 52 4.02 -19.32 29.05
CA ASP A 52 4.54 -18.87 30.35
C ASP A 52 6.02 -18.43 30.30
N ILE A 53 6.60 -18.13 31.47
CA ILE A 53 8.01 -17.70 31.61
C ILE A 53 9.04 -18.77 31.15
N ASN A 54 8.64 -20.03 30.98
CA ASN A 54 9.46 -21.12 30.47
C ASN A 54 9.19 -21.43 29.00
N GLY A 55 8.34 -20.62 28.33
CA GLY A 55 7.90 -20.84 26.98
C GLY A 55 6.87 -21.97 26.83
N LEU A 56 6.23 -22.43 27.92
CA LEU A 56 5.27 -23.52 27.94
C LEU A 56 3.83 -22.98 27.82
N ALA A 57 3.03 -23.63 26.96
CA ALA A 57 1.58 -23.40 26.89
C ALA A 57 0.83 -24.71 26.69
N THR A 58 -0.37 -24.83 27.29
CA THR A 58 -1.26 -25.97 27.13
C THR A 58 -2.61 -25.51 26.62
N LEU A 59 -2.84 -25.70 25.32
CA LEU A 59 -4.12 -25.44 24.68
C LEU A 59 -5.10 -26.57 25.00
N LYS A 60 -6.27 -26.21 25.54
CA LYS A 60 -7.32 -27.15 25.97
C LYS A 60 -8.52 -27.08 25.02
N ASN A 61 -9.47 -27.98 25.19
CA ASN A 61 -10.75 -28.01 24.45
C ASN A 61 -10.58 -28.12 22.93
N ILE A 62 -9.67 -28.98 22.49
CA ILE A 62 -9.41 -29.23 21.07
C ILE A 62 -10.38 -30.32 20.57
N PRO A 63 -11.14 -30.08 19.49
CA PRO A 63 -12.03 -31.08 18.90
C PRO A 63 -11.26 -32.30 18.34
N ASN A 64 -11.94 -33.44 18.25
CA ASN A 64 -11.38 -34.60 17.56
C ASN A 64 -11.26 -34.36 16.05
N GLY A 65 -10.33 -35.06 15.39
CA GLY A 65 -10.06 -34.95 13.97
C GLY A 65 -8.83 -34.13 13.64
N GLU A 66 -8.70 -33.76 12.38
CA GLU A 66 -7.59 -32.90 11.93
C GLU A 66 -7.82 -31.45 12.37
N GLN A 67 -6.84 -30.89 13.06
CA GLN A 67 -6.85 -29.53 13.56
C GLN A 67 -5.58 -28.81 13.16
N ILE A 68 -5.67 -27.53 12.97
CA ILE A 68 -4.51 -26.65 12.71
C ILE A 68 -4.32 -25.74 13.92
N ILE A 69 -3.17 -25.82 14.54
CA ILE A 69 -2.74 -24.93 15.61
C ILE A 69 -1.77 -23.92 14.99
N SER A 70 -2.05 -22.65 15.14
CA SER A 70 -1.19 -21.53 14.75
C SER A 70 -0.40 -21.10 15.97
N ILE A 71 0.91 -20.92 15.79
CA ILE A 71 1.83 -20.44 16.81
C ILE A 71 2.47 -19.16 16.30
N SER A 72 2.30 -18.05 17.02
CA SER A 72 2.81 -16.75 16.65
C SER A 72 3.46 -16.03 17.82
N PHE A 73 4.48 -15.26 17.53
CA PHE A 73 5.13 -14.36 18.46
C PHE A 73 5.62 -13.10 17.74
N ILE A 74 5.60 -11.95 18.42
CA ILE A 74 6.02 -10.69 17.81
C ILE A 74 7.48 -10.77 17.40
N GLY A 75 7.76 -10.51 16.10
CA GLY A 75 9.12 -10.61 15.55
C GLY A 75 9.54 -12.01 15.06
N TYR A 76 8.59 -12.96 15.00
CA TYR A 76 8.84 -14.32 14.54
C TYR A 76 7.87 -14.72 13.43
N GLU A 77 8.29 -15.64 12.55
CA GLU A 77 7.42 -16.23 11.55
C GLU A 77 6.34 -17.09 12.22
N GLU A 78 5.11 -16.95 11.75
CA GLU A 78 4.00 -17.76 12.23
C GLU A 78 4.13 -19.20 11.74
N GLU A 79 4.06 -20.17 12.67
CA GLU A 79 4.16 -21.60 12.38
C GLU A 79 2.77 -22.26 12.47
N TYR A 80 2.47 -23.17 11.55
CA TYR A 80 1.21 -23.90 11.49
C TYR A 80 1.43 -25.38 11.65
N LEU A 81 0.90 -25.96 12.74
CA LEU A 81 0.95 -27.40 12.99
C LEU A 81 -0.38 -28.05 12.63
N ARG A 82 -0.35 -29.01 11.70
CA ARG A 82 -1.51 -29.89 11.41
C ARG A 82 -1.38 -31.14 12.26
N LEU A 83 -2.34 -31.34 13.18
CA LEU A 83 -2.35 -32.46 14.11
C LEU A 83 -3.72 -33.16 14.07
N LYS A 84 -3.69 -34.50 14.19
CA LYS A 84 -4.92 -35.29 14.28
C LYS A 84 -5.17 -35.68 15.74
N PHE A 85 -6.28 -35.25 16.30
CA PHE A 85 -6.68 -35.52 17.67
C PHE A 85 -7.67 -36.69 17.75
N PRO A 86 -7.61 -37.52 18.84
CA PRO A 86 -6.72 -37.44 19.98
C PRO A 86 -5.26 -37.81 19.64
N ILE A 87 -4.32 -37.13 20.29
CA ILE A 87 -2.87 -37.46 20.20
C ILE A 87 -2.59 -38.55 21.23
N GLU A 88 -1.94 -39.64 20.81
CA GLU A 88 -1.66 -40.81 21.66
C GLU A 88 -0.64 -40.56 22.79
N SER A 89 0.03 -39.43 22.80
CA SER A 89 1.08 -39.11 23.76
C SER A 89 0.94 -37.73 24.36
N ALA A 90 0.92 -37.64 25.70
CA ALA A 90 1.01 -36.40 26.48
C ALA A 90 2.40 -35.74 26.44
N LYS A 91 3.08 -35.82 25.30
CA LYS A 91 4.45 -35.30 25.13
C LYS A 91 4.41 -33.78 24.89
N VAL A 92 5.32 -33.05 25.54
CA VAL A 92 5.54 -31.62 25.23
C VAL A 92 6.21 -31.53 23.87
N HIS A 93 5.56 -30.81 22.96
CA HIS A 93 6.10 -30.56 21.62
C HIS A 93 7.01 -29.31 21.66
N SER A 94 8.29 -29.49 21.31
CA SER A 94 9.21 -28.36 21.17
C SER A 94 9.03 -27.74 19.80
N ILE A 95 8.70 -26.46 19.77
CA ILE A 95 8.45 -25.67 18.57
C ILE A 95 9.50 -24.58 18.51
N LEU A 96 10.25 -24.56 17.43
CA LEU A 96 11.25 -23.54 17.15
C LEU A 96 10.61 -22.52 16.22
N LEU A 97 10.43 -21.29 16.65
CA LEU A 97 10.05 -20.20 15.78
C LEU A 97 11.29 -19.54 15.21
N ASN A 98 11.30 -19.34 13.91
CA ASN A 98 12.33 -18.57 13.27
C ASN A 98 12.07 -17.08 13.54
N PRO A 99 13.08 -16.30 13.94
CA PRO A 99 12.96 -14.86 13.88
C PRO A 99 12.44 -14.50 12.50
N SER A 100 11.37 -13.74 12.46
CA SER A 100 10.87 -13.25 11.19
C SER A 100 11.94 -12.30 10.66
N ASP A 101 12.44 -12.55 9.43
CA ASP A 101 13.19 -11.55 8.65
C ASP A 101 12.32 -10.32 8.31
N THR A 102 11.02 -10.38 8.62
CA THR A 102 10.25 -9.21 8.96
C THR A 102 10.75 -8.75 10.33
N GLU A 103 11.98 -8.22 10.36
CA GLU A 103 12.28 -7.22 11.36
C GLU A 103 11.02 -6.35 11.48
N ILE A 104 10.49 -6.18 12.71
CA ILE A 104 10.04 -4.85 13.12
C ILE A 104 11.34 -4.05 13.03
N GLY A 105 11.86 -4.01 11.83
CA GLY A 105 13.12 -3.39 11.45
C GLY A 105 12.86 -1.95 11.73
N GLU A 106 13.73 -1.37 12.46
CA GLU A 106 13.88 0.05 12.66
C GLU A 106 13.28 0.76 11.43
N ILE A 107 12.07 1.34 11.58
CA ILE A 107 11.35 1.94 10.44
C ILE A 107 12.25 3.04 9.89
N ILE A 108 12.92 2.73 8.79
CA ILE A 108 13.83 3.64 8.11
C ILE A 108 13.00 4.57 7.24
N ILE A 109 13.15 5.87 7.44
CA ILE A 109 12.46 6.88 6.65
C ILE A 109 13.34 7.29 5.48
N GLU A 110 12.90 6.92 4.28
CA GLU A 110 13.57 7.23 3.02
C GLU A 110 13.33 8.68 2.57
N ALA A 111 12.21 9.30 2.98
CA ALA A 111 11.86 10.68 2.64
C ALA A 111 12.87 11.71 3.17
N THR A 112 13.67 11.38 4.18
CA THR A 112 14.69 12.30 4.73
C THR A 112 16.02 12.25 3.99
N ARG A 113 16.14 11.43 2.95
CA ARG A 113 17.38 11.18 2.18
C ARG A 113 18.56 10.65 3.00
N GLY A 114 18.39 10.35 4.27
CA GLY A 114 19.47 10.01 5.20
C GLY A 114 19.30 8.67 5.91
N ASN A 115 18.38 7.79 5.47
CA ASN A 115 18.07 6.51 6.12
C ASN A 115 17.98 6.65 7.65
N ARG A 116 17.24 7.67 8.11
CA ARG A 116 17.06 7.92 9.54
C ARG A 116 15.90 7.09 10.06
N THR A 117 16.05 6.61 11.28
CA THR A 117 14.96 5.95 12.00
C THR A 117 13.97 6.95 12.58
N VAL A 118 12.72 6.53 12.78
CA VAL A 118 11.66 7.38 13.37
C VAL A 118 12.11 7.99 14.70
N ALA A 119 12.84 7.23 15.53
CA ALA A 119 13.30 7.66 16.84
C ALA A 119 14.27 8.86 16.81
N ASN A 120 14.96 9.08 15.68
CA ASN A 120 16.01 10.10 15.54
C ASN A 120 15.60 11.32 14.71
N LEU A 121 14.29 11.48 14.44
CA LEU A 121 13.81 12.60 13.62
C LEU A 121 13.34 13.78 14.49
N PRO A 122 13.81 15.00 14.18
CA PRO A 122 13.34 16.22 14.83
C PRO A 122 11.97 16.70 14.32
N THR A 123 11.47 16.13 13.24
CA THR A 123 10.21 16.49 12.57
C THR A 123 9.10 15.47 12.87
N ARG A 124 7.85 15.90 12.82
CA ARG A 124 6.68 15.04 12.94
C ARG A 124 6.59 14.12 11.74
N THR A 125 7.20 12.97 11.84
CA THR A 125 7.11 11.91 10.83
C THR A 125 6.15 10.84 11.31
N GLU A 126 5.30 10.41 10.43
CA GLU A 126 4.34 9.32 10.63
C GLU A 126 4.52 8.30 9.51
N VAL A 127 4.38 7.04 9.83
CA VAL A 127 4.51 5.95 8.89
C VAL A 127 3.29 5.04 9.02
N LEU A 128 2.63 4.77 7.89
CA LEU A 128 1.54 3.82 7.81
C LEU A 128 2.03 2.55 7.10
N THR A 129 1.75 1.41 7.69
CA THR A 129 2.07 0.07 7.16
C THR A 129 0.86 -0.84 7.18
N ASP A 130 0.24 -1.02 8.32
CA ASP A 130 -0.81 -2.01 8.56
C ASP A 130 -2.14 -1.62 7.89
N GLU A 131 -2.40 -0.32 7.76
CA GLU A 131 -3.61 0.22 7.12
C GLU A 131 -3.60 0.10 5.59
N ILE A 132 -2.45 -0.27 4.99
CA ILE A 132 -2.33 -0.37 3.52
C ILE A 132 -3.18 -1.51 2.97
N ASP A 133 -3.16 -2.67 3.61
CA ASP A 133 -3.91 -3.84 3.16
C ASP A 133 -5.42 -3.62 3.34
N GLU A 134 -5.85 -2.94 4.40
CA GLU A 134 -7.23 -2.52 4.60
C GLU A 134 -7.67 -1.53 3.52
N ALA A 135 -6.91 -0.47 3.29
CA ALA A 135 -7.20 0.52 2.26
C ALA A 135 -7.21 -0.08 0.85
N ALA A 136 -6.31 -1.02 0.56
CA ALA A 136 -6.27 -1.75 -0.71
C ALA A 136 -7.50 -2.64 -0.91
N SER A 137 -8.09 -3.16 0.16
CA SER A 137 -9.33 -3.94 0.11
C SER A 137 -10.58 -3.08 -0.06
N MET A 138 -10.62 -1.89 0.53
CA MET A 138 -11.75 -0.96 0.46
C MET A 138 -11.78 -0.15 -0.84
N GLU A 139 -10.66 0.45 -1.23
CA GLU A 139 -10.50 1.29 -2.42
C GLU A 139 -9.27 0.88 -3.25
N PRO A 140 -9.32 -0.26 -3.96
CA PRO A 140 -8.16 -0.88 -4.58
C PRO A 140 -7.52 -0.07 -5.71
N SER A 141 -8.19 0.94 -6.21
CA SER A 141 -7.72 1.73 -7.36
C SER A 141 -7.28 3.15 -7.02
N LYS A 142 -7.37 3.58 -5.74
CA LYS A 142 -6.97 4.94 -5.32
C LYS A 142 -6.55 4.97 -3.85
N ILE A 143 -5.53 5.79 -3.55
CA ILE A 143 -4.97 5.92 -2.20
C ILE A 143 -5.67 6.97 -1.33
N SER A 144 -6.76 7.57 -1.80
CA SER A 144 -7.41 8.69 -1.10
C SER A 144 -7.79 8.35 0.33
N HIS A 145 -8.36 7.17 0.56
CA HIS A 145 -8.74 6.69 1.89
C HIS A 145 -7.52 6.55 2.81
N LEU A 146 -6.47 5.85 2.36
CA LEU A 146 -5.24 5.64 3.12
C LEU A 146 -4.60 6.97 3.58
N ILE A 147 -4.56 7.96 2.69
CA ILE A 147 -3.95 9.26 2.99
C ILE A 147 -4.73 10.02 4.08
N THR A 148 -6.05 9.87 4.16
CA THR A 148 -6.88 10.57 5.15
C THR A 148 -6.77 10.02 6.57
N HIS A 149 -6.19 8.84 6.78
CA HIS A 149 -5.96 8.27 8.12
C HIS A 149 -4.93 9.08 8.92
N SER A 150 -4.08 9.84 8.26
CA SER A 150 -3.07 10.65 8.93
C SER A 150 -3.63 12.00 9.40
N THR A 151 -3.43 12.32 10.68
CA THR A 151 -3.93 13.56 11.30
C THR A 151 -3.37 14.82 10.60
N GLY A 152 -4.26 15.79 10.29
CA GLY A 152 -3.88 17.05 9.63
C GLY A 152 -3.69 16.92 8.11
N ILE A 153 -4.02 15.78 7.52
CA ILE A 153 -4.06 15.58 6.08
C ILE A 153 -5.52 15.52 5.62
N GLN A 154 -5.81 16.24 4.55
CA GLN A 154 -7.15 16.31 3.95
C GLN A 154 -7.05 16.03 2.46
N VAL A 155 -8.01 15.30 1.94
CA VAL A 155 -8.23 15.13 0.51
C VAL A 155 -9.34 16.09 0.09
N GLN A 156 -9.03 16.98 -0.85
CA GLN A 156 -9.98 17.92 -1.39
C GLN A 156 -10.27 17.61 -2.86
N THR A 157 -11.54 17.49 -3.20
CA THR A 157 -11.99 17.42 -4.60
C THR A 157 -11.72 18.75 -5.30
N THR A 158 -11.26 18.71 -6.55
CA THR A 158 -10.83 19.88 -7.32
C THR A 158 -11.83 20.32 -8.38
N ALA A 159 -12.70 19.42 -8.82
CA ALA A 159 -13.70 19.71 -9.84
C ALA A 159 -15.03 19.01 -9.50
N ALA A 160 -16.15 19.73 -9.69
CA ALA A 160 -17.48 19.19 -9.42
C ALA A 160 -17.90 18.13 -10.47
N GLY A 161 -17.48 18.30 -11.71
CA GLY A 161 -17.86 17.39 -12.81
C GLY A 161 -16.99 16.14 -12.89
N SER A 162 -15.67 16.30 -12.97
CA SER A 162 -14.73 15.20 -13.22
C SER A 162 -14.08 14.62 -11.97
N ASN A 163 -14.36 15.16 -10.79
CA ASN A 163 -13.94 14.60 -9.48
C ASN A 163 -12.44 14.31 -9.33
N GLY A 164 -11.57 15.26 -9.72
CA GLY A 164 -10.15 15.22 -9.36
C GLY A 164 -9.94 15.47 -7.86
N ALA A 165 -8.85 15.01 -7.29
CA ALA A 165 -8.54 15.22 -5.88
C ALA A 165 -7.08 15.54 -5.61
N VAL A 166 -6.85 16.46 -4.69
CA VAL A 166 -5.51 16.87 -4.23
C VAL A 166 -5.38 16.72 -2.72
N VAL A 167 -4.16 16.53 -2.27
CA VAL A 167 -3.84 16.43 -0.84
C VAL A 167 -3.50 17.81 -0.29
N ARG A 168 -4.04 18.12 0.89
CA ARG A 168 -3.68 19.26 1.71
C ARG A 168 -3.08 18.80 3.04
N ILE A 169 -1.95 19.35 3.40
CA ILE A 169 -1.32 19.13 4.71
C ILE A 169 -1.50 20.40 5.53
N GLN A 170 -2.09 20.27 6.75
CA GLN A 170 -2.34 21.38 7.67
C GLN A 170 -3.08 22.56 7.03
N GLY A 171 -4.01 22.29 6.12
CA GLY A 171 -4.79 23.28 5.41
C GLY A 171 -4.10 24.00 4.26
N LEU A 172 -2.78 23.78 4.04
CA LEU A 172 -2.03 24.39 2.95
C LEU A 172 -2.43 23.78 1.60
N ASN A 173 -2.38 24.59 0.55
CA ASN A 173 -2.74 24.15 -0.81
C ASN A 173 -1.84 22.99 -1.25
N GLY A 174 -2.41 22.00 -1.96
CA GLY A 174 -1.73 20.79 -2.40
C GLY A 174 -0.45 21.00 -3.23
N ARG A 175 -0.31 22.14 -3.91
CA ARG A 175 0.93 22.51 -4.62
C ARG A 175 2.16 22.67 -3.71
N TYR A 176 1.96 22.83 -2.41
CA TYR A 176 3.02 22.92 -1.39
C TYR A 176 3.32 21.57 -0.73
N THR A 177 2.66 20.51 -1.16
CA THR A 177 2.89 19.13 -0.71
C THR A 177 3.66 18.37 -1.78
N GLN A 178 4.89 17.98 -1.47
CA GLN A 178 5.69 17.15 -2.36
C GLN A 178 5.29 15.69 -2.22
N MET A 179 4.82 15.10 -3.30
CA MET A 179 4.59 13.66 -3.36
C MET A 179 5.78 12.95 -4.02
N LEU A 180 6.17 11.83 -3.43
CA LEU A 180 7.23 10.96 -3.93
C LEU A 180 6.68 9.54 -4.11
N LYS A 181 7.25 8.77 -5.04
CA LYS A 181 7.11 7.31 -5.12
C LYS A 181 8.50 6.68 -5.18
N ASP A 182 8.83 5.84 -4.21
CA ASP A 182 10.16 5.25 -4.02
C ASP A 182 11.29 6.31 -3.95
N GLY A 183 10.96 7.48 -3.38
CA GLY A 183 11.86 8.63 -3.28
C GLY A 183 12.04 9.42 -4.58
N PHE A 184 11.33 9.10 -5.66
CA PHE A 184 11.30 9.89 -6.89
C PHE A 184 10.13 10.87 -6.87
N PRO A 185 10.34 12.15 -7.24
CA PRO A 185 9.26 13.11 -7.31
C PRO A 185 8.15 12.67 -8.25
N LEU A 186 6.89 12.74 -7.77
CA LEU A 186 5.71 12.63 -8.59
C LEU A 186 5.26 14.04 -8.99
N TYR A 187 5.29 14.31 -10.27
CA TYR A 187 4.88 15.60 -10.80
C TYR A 187 3.39 15.63 -11.09
N GLY A 188 2.73 16.70 -10.63
CA GLY A 188 1.30 16.88 -10.78
C GLY A 188 0.85 17.24 -12.21
N GLY A 189 1.78 17.63 -13.04
CA GLY A 189 1.51 18.21 -14.34
C GLY A 189 1.30 19.74 -14.26
N PHE A 190 1.09 20.38 -15.40
CA PHE A 190 1.02 21.84 -15.53
C PHE A 190 -0.22 22.49 -14.89
N SER A 191 -1.22 21.72 -14.47
CA SER A 191 -2.45 22.22 -13.85
C SER A 191 -2.43 22.21 -12.32
N GLY A 192 -1.27 22.00 -11.69
CA GLY A 192 -1.14 22.04 -10.24
C GLY A 192 -0.75 20.70 -9.60
N SER A 193 -1.41 20.31 -8.52
CA SER A 193 -1.07 19.12 -7.75
C SER A 193 -1.41 17.82 -8.50
N LEU A 194 -0.67 16.75 -8.20
CA LEU A 194 -0.99 15.42 -8.67
C LEU A 194 -2.39 15.00 -8.20
N ASP A 195 -3.18 14.45 -9.12
CA ASP A 195 -4.43 13.81 -8.75
C ASP A 195 -4.14 12.46 -8.09
N ILE A 196 -4.38 12.40 -6.78
CA ILE A 196 -4.12 11.21 -5.97
C ILE A 196 -5.04 10.03 -6.29
N LEU A 197 -6.18 10.30 -6.94
CA LEU A 197 -7.09 9.25 -7.37
C LEU A 197 -6.48 8.36 -8.48
N GLN A 198 -5.35 8.79 -9.07
CA GLN A 198 -4.64 8.02 -10.09
C GLN A 198 -3.74 6.92 -9.51
N ILE A 199 -3.47 6.92 -8.21
CA ILE A 199 -2.49 6.02 -7.58
C ILE A 199 -3.21 4.85 -6.91
N PRO A 200 -3.03 3.60 -7.37
CA PRO A 200 -3.52 2.41 -6.68
C PRO A 200 -2.61 2.02 -5.50
N PRO A 201 -3.18 1.52 -4.37
CA PRO A 201 -2.40 1.17 -3.18
C PRO A 201 -1.79 -0.24 -3.17
N LEU A 202 -2.20 -1.16 -4.05
CA LEU A 202 -1.91 -2.60 -3.95
C LEU A 202 -0.42 -2.96 -4.00
N ASP A 203 0.42 -2.12 -4.62
CA ASP A 203 1.88 -2.31 -4.66
C ASP A 203 2.62 -1.58 -3.52
N LEU A 204 1.91 -0.90 -2.62
CA LEU A 204 2.53 -0.19 -1.51
C LEU A 204 2.91 -1.14 -0.38
N ARG A 205 4.01 -0.83 0.29
CA ARG A 205 4.44 -1.45 1.54
C ARG A 205 4.43 -0.48 2.72
N GLN A 206 4.56 0.81 2.43
CA GLN A 206 4.72 1.84 3.45
C GLN A 206 4.37 3.22 2.88
N VAL A 207 3.73 4.06 3.66
CA VAL A 207 3.53 5.48 3.34
C VAL A 207 4.17 6.32 4.44
N GLU A 208 5.07 7.21 4.04
CA GLU A 208 5.78 8.11 4.95
C GLU A 208 5.23 9.53 4.82
N TYR A 209 4.90 10.12 5.95
CA TYR A 209 4.48 11.52 6.03
C TYR A 209 5.52 12.32 6.81
N VAL A 210 6.08 13.35 6.20
CA VAL A 210 6.89 14.36 6.87
C VAL A 210 6.07 15.63 6.93
N LYS A 211 5.49 15.92 8.09
CA LYS A 211 4.61 17.07 8.32
C LYS A 211 5.42 18.29 8.70
N GLY A 212 5.26 19.37 7.95
CA GLY A 212 6.02 20.61 8.11
C GLY A 212 7.07 20.81 7.03
N SER A 213 7.79 21.90 7.10
CA SER A 213 8.71 22.32 6.03
C SER A 213 9.89 21.35 5.87
N ALA A 214 9.98 20.72 4.72
CA ALA A 214 11.10 19.93 4.24
C ALA A 214 11.79 20.58 3.02
N SER A 215 11.57 21.87 2.84
CA SER A 215 12.03 22.65 1.68
C SER A 215 13.54 22.70 1.51
N THR A 216 14.33 22.52 2.58
CA THR A 216 15.80 22.44 2.51
C THR A 216 16.31 21.28 1.66
N LEU A 217 15.54 20.18 1.60
CA LEU A 217 15.88 18.98 0.83
C LEU A 217 15.17 18.91 -0.53
N TYR A 218 13.97 19.48 -0.63
CA TYR A 218 13.07 19.27 -1.76
C TYR A 218 12.61 20.56 -2.45
N GLY A 219 13.08 21.73 -1.97
CA GLY A 219 12.71 23.03 -2.52
C GLY A 219 11.32 23.50 -2.13
N GLY A 220 10.80 24.52 -2.85
CA GLY A 220 9.53 25.19 -2.53
C GLY A 220 8.27 24.32 -2.61
N GLY A 221 8.33 23.18 -3.29
CA GLY A 221 7.20 22.22 -3.36
C GLY A 221 6.94 21.47 -2.05
N ALA A 222 7.85 21.49 -1.07
CA ALA A 222 7.74 20.78 0.19
C ALA A 222 7.58 21.70 1.41
N ILE A 223 6.87 22.82 1.25
CA ILE A 223 6.61 23.80 2.33
C ILE A 223 5.61 23.21 3.34
N ALA A 224 4.56 22.55 2.88
CA ALA A 224 3.56 21.90 3.73
C ALA A 224 4.06 20.57 4.27
N GLY A 225 4.89 19.87 3.50
CA GLY A 225 5.44 18.57 3.87
C GLY A 225 5.66 17.65 2.67
N ILE A 226 5.96 16.40 2.99
CA ILE A 226 6.24 15.35 2.02
C ILE A 226 5.34 14.14 2.31
N ILE A 227 4.86 13.51 1.24
CA ILE A 227 4.26 12.17 1.27
C ILE A 227 5.10 11.29 0.36
N ASN A 228 5.71 10.25 0.91
CA ASN A 228 6.50 9.29 0.16
C ASN A 228 5.82 7.92 0.17
N LEU A 229 5.48 7.45 -1.01
CA LEU A 229 4.82 6.17 -1.26
C LEU A 229 5.88 5.14 -1.57
N LEU A 230 6.15 4.24 -0.65
CA LEU A 230 7.12 3.17 -0.84
C LEU A 230 6.44 1.89 -1.30
N THR A 231 6.94 1.35 -2.40
CA THR A 231 6.37 0.14 -2.99
C THR A 231 7.07 -1.13 -2.49
N LYS A 232 6.38 -2.25 -2.63
CA LYS A 232 6.92 -3.59 -2.34
C LYS A 232 8.13 -3.87 -3.23
N LYS A 233 9.23 -4.34 -2.62
CA LYS A 233 10.41 -4.85 -3.32
C LYS A 233 10.24 -6.35 -3.59
N ALA A 234 11.00 -6.90 -4.55
CA ALA A 234 10.96 -8.32 -4.90
C ALA A 234 11.76 -9.17 -3.88
N ASN A 235 11.32 -9.17 -2.62
CA ASN A 235 11.96 -9.92 -1.54
C ASN A 235 11.43 -11.35 -1.46
N LYS A 236 10.16 -11.57 -1.79
CA LYS A 236 9.47 -12.86 -1.79
C LYS A 236 8.62 -13.04 -3.04
N ASP A 237 8.32 -14.29 -3.38
CA ASP A 237 7.35 -14.60 -4.41
C ASP A 237 5.93 -14.33 -3.88
N GLU A 238 5.21 -13.43 -4.58
CA GLU A 238 3.87 -13.02 -4.20
C GLU A 238 3.03 -12.78 -5.45
N THR A 239 1.78 -13.18 -5.41
CA THR A 239 0.80 -12.83 -6.46
C THR A 239 -0.52 -12.48 -5.78
N LEU A 240 -0.98 -11.25 -5.97
CA LEU A 240 -2.25 -10.74 -5.48
C LEU A 240 -3.15 -10.43 -6.66
N LEU A 241 -4.37 -10.94 -6.62
CA LEU A 241 -5.44 -10.59 -7.54
C LEU A 241 -6.57 -10.01 -6.73
N HIS A 242 -7.01 -8.82 -7.10
CA HIS A 242 -8.11 -8.15 -6.43
C HIS A 242 -9.16 -7.69 -7.45
N ILE A 243 -10.39 -8.13 -7.26
CA ILE A 243 -11.54 -7.74 -8.07
C ILE A 243 -12.57 -7.10 -7.14
N ASN A 244 -12.97 -5.88 -7.47
CA ASN A 244 -14.04 -5.19 -6.76
C ASN A 244 -15.15 -4.80 -7.74
N LEU A 245 -16.38 -5.13 -7.39
CA LEU A 245 -17.58 -4.79 -8.14
C LEU A 245 -18.56 -4.10 -7.19
N SER A 246 -18.94 -2.86 -7.54
CA SER A 246 -19.83 -2.06 -6.72
C SER A 246 -21.21 -1.92 -7.38
N HIS A 247 -22.25 -1.79 -6.57
CA HIS A 247 -23.62 -1.55 -7.03
C HIS A 247 -23.80 -0.22 -7.77
N ILE A 248 -22.90 0.74 -7.54
CA ILE A 248 -22.88 2.04 -8.24
C ILE A 248 -22.10 2.00 -9.56
N GLY A 249 -21.79 0.80 -10.09
CA GLY A 249 -21.16 0.62 -11.40
C GLY A 249 -19.64 0.65 -11.42
N ALA A 250 -18.95 0.65 -10.26
CA ALA A 250 -17.50 0.51 -10.22
C ALA A 250 -17.05 -0.93 -10.46
N LYS A 251 -16.04 -1.10 -11.32
CA LYS A 251 -15.42 -2.38 -11.66
C LYS A 251 -13.91 -2.18 -11.61
N ASP A 252 -13.26 -2.74 -10.60
CA ASP A 252 -11.83 -2.66 -10.38
C ASP A 252 -11.19 -4.04 -10.56
N PHE A 253 -10.14 -4.11 -11.39
CA PHE A 253 -9.32 -5.30 -11.61
C PHE A 253 -7.87 -4.94 -11.32
N ASN A 254 -7.30 -5.55 -10.31
CA ASN A 254 -5.94 -5.27 -9.88
C ASN A 254 -5.15 -6.55 -9.76
N ALA A 255 -3.92 -6.55 -10.25
CA ALA A 255 -2.98 -7.65 -10.15
C ALA A 255 -1.61 -7.13 -9.75
N PHE A 256 -1.07 -7.67 -8.69
CA PHE A 256 0.31 -7.44 -8.29
C PHE A 256 1.06 -8.78 -8.32
N THR A 257 2.26 -8.78 -8.84
CA THR A 257 3.16 -9.93 -8.80
C THR A 257 4.56 -9.50 -8.40
N SER A 258 5.18 -10.31 -7.56
CA SER A 258 6.57 -10.21 -7.14
C SER A 258 7.24 -11.56 -7.33
N LYS A 259 8.44 -11.56 -7.89
CA LYS A 259 9.24 -12.76 -8.08
C LYS A 259 10.71 -12.48 -7.87
N ARG A 260 11.40 -13.41 -7.20
CA ARG A 260 12.85 -13.36 -7.02
C ARG A 260 13.52 -14.57 -7.65
N PHE A 261 14.58 -14.36 -8.39
CA PHE A 261 15.39 -15.40 -9.03
C PHE A 261 16.88 -15.04 -8.91
N GLY A 262 17.50 -15.58 -7.88
CA GLY A 262 18.91 -15.32 -7.57
C GLY A 262 19.17 -13.84 -7.29
N LYS A 263 20.02 -13.22 -8.12
CA LYS A 263 20.38 -11.79 -8.00
C LYS A 263 19.37 -10.83 -8.60
N TRP A 264 18.37 -11.34 -9.28
CA TRP A 264 17.33 -10.57 -9.94
C TRP A 264 16.03 -10.61 -9.16
N GLY A 265 15.31 -9.54 -9.19
CA GLY A 265 13.95 -9.43 -8.68
C GLY A 265 13.07 -8.67 -9.65
N PHE A 266 11.79 -9.02 -9.69
CA PHE A 266 10.79 -8.39 -10.53
C PHE A 266 9.52 -8.14 -9.74
N THR A 267 8.95 -6.95 -9.87
CA THR A 267 7.58 -6.69 -9.42
C THR A 267 6.79 -6.01 -10.52
N ASN A 268 5.50 -6.25 -10.56
CA ASN A 268 4.60 -5.57 -11.48
C ASN A 268 3.24 -5.34 -10.85
N LEU A 269 2.71 -4.14 -10.99
CA LEU A 269 1.32 -3.80 -10.74
C LEU A 269 0.63 -3.50 -12.06
N ALA A 270 -0.48 -4.19 -12.31
CA ALA A 270 -1.46 -3.86 -13.35
C ALA A 270 -2.79 -3.54 -12.68
N SER A 271 -3.37 -2.37 -12.95
CA SER A 271 -4.63 -1.93 -12.34
C SER A 271 -5.53 -1.34 -13.43
N MET A 272 -6.78 -1.76 -13.46
CA MET A 272 -7.81 -1.23 -14.35
C MET A 272 -9.06 -0.89 -13.53
N ARG A 273 -9.58 0.32 -13.73
CA ARG A 273 -10.86 0.76 -13.18
C ARG A 273 -11.78 1.23 -14.29
N ILE A 274 -13.01 0.77 -14.26
CA ILE A 274 -14.11 1.27 -15.07
C ILE A 274 -15.24 1.65 -14.10
N HIS A 275 -15.78 2.83 -14.25
CA HIS A 275 -16.92 3.31 -13.46
C HIS A 275 -17.91 4.00 -14.39
N ASP A 276 -19.17 3.61 -14.31
CA ASP A 276 -20.26 4.27 -15.02
C ASP A 276 -20.64 5.58 -14.28
N PRO A 277 -21.16 6.61 -14.97
CA PRO A 277 -21.57 7.84 -14.29
C PRO A 277 -22.73 7.54 -13.36
N TYR A 278 -22.68 8.08 -12.13
CA TYR A 278 -23.71 7.85 -11.13
C TYR A 278 -24.22 9.18 -10.57
N ASP A 279 -25.53 9.31 -10.51
CA ASP A 279 -26.30 10.45 -10.02
C ASP A 279 -26.97 10.01 -8.72
N VAL A 280 -26.60 10.60 -7.59
CA VAL A 280 -27.06 10.23 -6.26
C VAL A 280 -28.39 10.88 -5.91
N ASP A 281 -28.57 12.12 -6.34
CA ASP A 281 -29.73 12.97 -6.00
C ASP A 281 -30.77 13.06 -7.12
N GLU A 282 -30.57 12.32 -8.21
CA GLU A 282 -31.49 12.20 -9.37
C GLU A 282 -31.75 13.54 -10.06
N ASN A 283 -30.78 14.46 -10.03
CA ASN A 283 -30.91 15.79 -10.67
C ASN A 283 -30.51 15.79 -12.16
N GLY A 284 -30.06 14.64 -12.69
CA GLY A 284 -29.63 14.48 -14.10
C GLY A 284 -28.15 14.76 -14.34
N PHE A 285 -27.39 15.12 -13.31
CA PHE A 285 -25.95 15.33 -13.37
C PHE A 285 -25.19 14.26 -12.58
N SER A 286 -23.96 13.98 -12.98
CA SER A 286 -23.14 12.98 -12.30
C SER A 286 -22.52 13.54 -11.02
N ASP A 287 -22.85 12.96 -9.85
CA ASP A 287 -22.10 13.15 -8.61
C ASP A 287 -20.80 12.35 -8.63
N ILE A 288 -20.83 11.21 -9.31
CA ILE A 288 -19.64 10.39 -9.56
C ILE A 288 -19.43 10.30 -11.06
N ALA A 289 -18.28 10.77 -11.52
CA ALA A 289 -17.92 10.80 -12.92
C ALA A 289 -17.77 9.39 -13.52
N GLN A 290 -18.04 9.27 -14.82
CA GLN A 290 -17.55 8.12 -15.58
C GLN A 290 -16.04 8.11 -15.57
N VAL A 291 -15.43 6.97 -15.27
CA VAL A 291 -13.96 6.80 -15.23
C VAL A 291 -13.55 5.56 -15.99
N SER A 292 -12.54 5.71 -16.84
CA SER A 292 -11.77 4.60 -17.38
C SER A 292 -10.30 4.85 -17.10
N LYS A 293 -9.67 3.99 -16.29
CA LYS A 293 -8.29 4.17 -15.84
C LYS A 293 -7.51 2.86 -15.98
N PHE A 294 -6.27 2.99 -16.43
CA PHE A 294 -5.32 1.90 -16.51
C PHE A 294 -3.97 2.34 -15.95
N ASN A 295 -3.37 1.48 -15.10
CA ASN A 295 -2.02 1.65 -14.57
C ASN A 295 -1.21 0.38 -14.83
N PHE A 296 0.06 0.57 -15.20
CA PHE A 296 1.00 -0.52 -15.40
C PHE A 296 2.38 -0.10 -14.90
N ASN A 297 2.92 -0.79 -13.89
CA ASN A 297 4.13 -0.38 -13.17
C ASN A 297 5.11 -1.57 -13.00
N PRO A 298 5.81 -2.01 -14.05
CA PRO A 298 6.85 -3.02 -13.95
C PRO A 298 8.12 -2.45 -13.32
N LYS A 299 8.80 -3.25 -12.50
CA LYS A 299 10.05 -2.91 -11.84
C LYS A 299 11.01 -4.09 -11.89
N LEU A 300 12.28 -3.80 -12.12
CA LEU A 300 13.36 -4.76 -12.15
C LEU A 300 14.42 -4.36 -11.10
N PHE A 301 14.83 -5.33 -10.30
CA PHE A 301 15.87 -5.19 -9.28
C PHE A 301 17.03 -6.09 -9.63
N TYR A 302 18.25 -5.61 -9.42
CA TYR A 302 19.45 -6.39 -9.64
C TYR A 302 20.45 -6.15 -8.50
N ASN A 303 20.69 -7.18 -7.70
CA ASN A 303 21.58 -7.16 -6.56
C ASN A 303 22.77 -8.12 -6.84
N PRO A 304 23.83 -7.66 -7.56
CA PRO A 304 24.95 -8.52 -7.90
C PRO A 304 25.71 -9.05 -6.68
N ASN A 305 25.73 -8.28 -5.60
CA ASN A 305 26.35 -8.60 -4.31
C ASN A 305 25.70 -7.73 -3.21
N GLU A 306 26.10 -7.90 -1.95
CA GLU A 306 25.59 -7.18 -0.78
C GLU A 306 25.91 -5.67 -0.77
N LYS A 307 26.83 -5.22 -1.61
CA LYS A 307 27.25 -3.81 -1.70
C LYS A 307 26.53 -3.02 -2.78
N MET A 308 25.94 -3.69 -3.77
CA MET A 308 25.36 -3.05 -4.94
C MET A 308 23.90 -3.42 -5.10
N GLU A 309 23.05 -2.41 -5.25
CA GLU A 309 21.64 -2.57 -5.59
C GLU A 309 21.33 -1.65 -6.78
N PHE A 310 20.73 -2.23 -7.81
CA PHE A 310 20.22 -1.52 -8.97
C PHE A 310 18.71 -1.68 -9.05
N TYR A 311 18.04 -0.61 -9.40
CA TYR A 311 16.60 -0.58 -9.60
C TYR A 311 16.30 0.11 -10.95
N PHE A 312 15.44 -0.50 -11.72
CA PHE A 312 14.87 0.08 -12.91
C PHE A 312 13.34 -0.08 -12.88
N GLY A 313 12.61 1.02 -12.98
CA GLY A 313 11.17 1.07 -13.00
C GLY A 313 10.63 1.77 -14.24
N ALA A 314 9.49 1.31 -14.72
CA ALA A 314 8.69 2.02 -15.70
C ALA A 314 7.26 2.15 -15.14
N GLY A 315 6.60 3.25 -15.46
CA GLY A 315 5.22 3.48 -15.06
C GLY A 315 4.42 4.06 -16.22
N MET A 316 3.22 3.54 -16.40
CA MET A 316 2.25 4.07 -17.35
C MET A 316 0.90 4.23 -16.65
N THR A 317 0.32 5.42 -16.76
CA THR A 317 -1.06 5.71 -16.33
C THR A 317 -1.81 6.33 -17.49
N LYS A 318 -2.97 5.80 -17.83
CA LYS A 318 -3.91 6.42 -18.78
C LYS A 318 -5.26 6.51 -18.11
N GLU A 319 -5.90 7.67 -18.18
CA GLU A 319 -7.19 7.92 -17.55
C GLU A 319 -8.04 8.82 -18.44
N ASN A 320 -9.30 8.47 -18.54
CA ASN A 320 -10.37 9.29 -19.09
C ASN A 320 -11.46 9.42 -18.03
N ARG A 321 -11.93 10.65 -17.80
CA ARG A 321 -13.05 10.98 -16.92
C ARG A 321 -14.05 11.85 -17.66
N LYS A 322 -15.34 11.58 -17.44
CA LYS A 322 -16.44 12.38 -17.97
C LYS A 322 -17.44 12.63 -16.86
N GLY A 323 -17.66 13.90 -16.55
CA GLY A 323 -18.66 14.34 -15.60
C GLY A 323 -19.60 15.36 -16.22
N GLY A 324 -20.75 15.56 -15.61
CA GLY A 324 -21.78 16.47 -16.09
C GLY A 324 -23.12 15.78 -16.37
N SER A 325 -23.84 16.20 -17.38
CA SER A 325 -25.14 15.63 -17.72
C SER A 325 -25.08 14.14 -18.06
N ILE A 326 -25.81 13.30 -17.33
CA ILE A 326 -25.87 11.85 -17.54
C ILE A 326 -26.34 11.51 -18.95
N SER A 327 -27.37 12.18 -19.45
CA SER A 327 -27.91 11.95 -20.80
C SER A 327 -26.87 12.26 -21.88
N LYS A 328 -26.03 13.27 -21.70
CA LYS A 328 -24.93 13.59 -22.61
C LYS A 328 -23.82 12.55 -22.54
N ILE A 329 -23.42 12.14 -21.35
CA ILE A 329 -22.38 11.12 -21.16
C ILE A 329 -22.79 9.80 -21.81
N ARG A 330 -24.08 9.43 -21.71
CA ARG A 330 -24.65 8.20 -22.30
C ARG A 330 -25.12 8.31 -23.74
N ASN A 331 -25.05 9.51 -24.34
CA ASN A 331 -25.58 9.80 -25.68
C ASN A 331 -27.08 9.48 -25.84
N GLU A 332 -27.90 9.71 -24.78
CA GLU A 332 -29.31 9.30 -24.76
C GLU A 332 -30.26 10.35 -25.34
N ASN A 333 -29.95 11.66 -25.23
CA ASN A 333 -30.82 12.71 -25.75
C ASN A 333 -30.04 13.97 -26.18
N PRO A 334 -30.09 14.38 -27.45
CA PRO A 334 -29.37 15.56 -27.94
C PRO A 334 -30.00 16.92 -27.61
N TYR A 335 -31.17 16.98 -26.97
CA TYR A 335 -31.94 18.23 -26.81
C TYR A 335 -32.03 18.76 -25.37
N THR A 336 -31.24 18.22 -24.43
CA THR A 336 -31.24 18.70 -23.04
C THR A 336 -30.07 19.67 -22.77
N LEU A 337 -30.21 20.50 -21.74
CA LEU A 337 -29.16 21.37 -21.20
C LEU A 337 -27.87 20.54 -20.99
N TYR A 338 -26.77 21.01 -21.55
CA TYR A 338 -25.51 20.31 -21.55
C TYR A 338 -24.48 20.99 -20.69
N PHE A 339 -23.97 20.27 -19.75
CA PHE A 339 -22.64 20.48 -19.20
C PHE A 339 -21.88 19.17 -19.29
N LEU A 340 -20.73 19.15 -19.91
CA LEU A 340 -19.84 18.03 -19.97
C LEU A 340 -18.43 18.50 -19.66
N ASP A 341 -17.80 17.92 -18.64
CA ASP A 341 -16.37 18.04 -18.33
C ASP A 341 -15.71 16.71 -18.65
N GLU A 342 -14.94 16.67 -19.72
CA GLU A 342 -14.17 15.52 -20.14
C GLU A 342 -12.69 15.78 -19.93
N GLN A 343 -12.02 14.89 -19.21
CA GLN A 343 -10.59 14.95 -18.95
C GLN A 343 -9.89 13.68 -19.41
N GLU A 344 -8.95 13.84 -20.32
CA GLU A 344 -8.02 12.80 -20.72
C GLU A 344 -6.65 13.09 -20.18
N SER A 345 -6.01 12.12 -19.54
CA SER A 345 -4.63 12.23 -19.09
C SER A 345 -3.84 10.96 -19.34
N SER A 346 -2.57 11.15 -19.66
CA SER A 346 -1.62 10.05 -19.75
C SER A 346 -0.29 10.45 -19.11
N ARG A 347 0.30 9.52 -18.40
CA ARG A 347 1.63 9.68 -17.80
C ARG A 347 2.47 8.46 -18.10
N THR A 348 3.71 8.71 -18.55
CA THR A 348 4.74 7.69 -18.69
C THR A 348 5.95 8.14 -17.89
N THR A 349 6.49 7.24 -17.06
CA THR A 349 7.63 7.54 -16.19
C THR A 349 8.66 6.44 -16.32
N THR A 350 9.93 6.80 -16.36
CA THR A 350 11.05 5.88 -16.18
C THR A 350 11.78 6.24 -14.90
N GLN A 351 12.30 5.25 -14.19
CA GLN A 351 13.02 5.42 -12.95
C GLN A 351 14.24 4.52 -12.95
N PHE A 352 15.35 5.03 -12.49
CA PHE A 352 16.59 4.29 -12.29
C PHE A 352 17.21 4.68 -10.96
N SER A 353 17.67 3.71 -10.19
CA SER A 353 18.57 3.98 -9.08
C SER A 353 19.71 2.97 -9.00
N ALA A 354 20.84 3.43 -8.50
CA ALA A 354 22.01 2.64 -8.19
C ALA A 354 22.52 3.01 -6.81
N ASN A 355 22.62 2.04 -5.91
CA ASN A 355 23.15 2.21 -4.56
C ASN A 355 24.45 1.40 -4.44
N TYR A 356 25.49 2.02 -3.89
CA TYR A 356 26.77 1.39 -3.62
C TYR A 356 27.21 1.63 -2.18
N LYS A 357 27.28 0.57 -1.39
CA LYS A 357 27.83 0.58 -0.03
C LYS A 357 29.35 0.53 -0.12
N ILE A 358 30.04 1.63 0.18
CA ILE A 358 31.49 1.70 0.24
C ILE A 358 31.96 0.87 1.44
N ASP A 359 31.36 1.13 2.60
CA ASP A 359 31.54 0.42 3.86
C ASP A 359 30.24 0.44 4.68
N ASN A 360 30.25 -0.05 5.92
CA ASN A 360 29.06 -0.11 6.78
C ASN A 360 28.52 1.28 7.17
N THR A 361 29.28 2.35 6.94
CA THR A 361 28.92 3.71 7.33
C THR A 361 28.65 4.63 6.13
N LYS A 362 29.12 4.27 4.93
CA LYS A 362 29.07 5.14 3.76
C LYS A 362 28.39 4.49 2.58
N THR A 363 27.43 5.19 2.01
CA THR A 363 26.70 4.75 0.81
C THR A 363 26.64 5.89 -0.21
N ILE A 364 26.95 5.59 -1.45
CA ILE A 364 26.68 6.47 -2.60
C ILE A 364 25.40 6.00 -3.27
N SER A 365 24.50 6.91 -3.58
CA SER A 365 23.28 6.64 -4.32
C SER A 365 23.11 7.59 -5.51
N LEU A 366 22.77 7.03 -6.65
CA LEU A 366 22.37 7.75 -7.86
C LEU A 366 20.91 7.43 -8.15
N LYS A 367 20.11 8.46 -8.39
CA LYS A 367 18.72 8.35 -8.83
C LYS A 367 18.49 9.17 -10.09
N ASN A 368 17.73 8.64 -11.02
CA ASN A 368 17.26 9.38 -12.20
C ASN A 368 15.82 8.98 -12.51
N SER A 369 14.99 9.96 -12.85
CA SER A 369 13.66 9.71 -13.41
C SER A 369 13.35 10.71 -14.52
N VAL A 370 12.62 10.23 -15.54
CA VAL A 370 12.04 11.06 -16.58
C VAL A 370 10.56 10.75 -16.63
N SER A 371 9.74 11.80 -16.63
CA SER A 371 8.27 11.69 -16.71
C SER A 371 7.75 12.56 -17.84
N SER A 372 6.88 12.00 -18.66
CA SER A 372 6.08 12.72 -19.65
C SER A 372 4.63 12.67 -19.22
N PHE A 373 3.99 13.82 -19.15
CA PHE A 373 2.59 13.97 -18.78
C PHE A 373 1.84 14.77 -19.84
N ASN A 374 0.72 14.20 -20.31
CA ASN A 374 -0.20 14.84 -21.23
C ASN A 374 -1.56 14.94 -20.57
N ARG A 375 -2.22 16.08 -20.73
CA ARG A 375 -3.58 16.28 -20.24
C ARG A 375 -4.37 17.15 -21.21
N TYR A 376 -5.60 16.73 -21.47
CA TYR A 376 -6.61 17.49 -22.20
C TYR A 376 -7.87 17.55 -21.37
N ILE A 377 -8.45 18.76 -21.29
CA ILE A 377 -9.72 19.03 -20.62
C ILE A 377 -10.60 19.68 -21.68
N ASN A 378 -11.77 19.11 -21.89
CA ASN A 378 -12.79 19.66 -22.77
C ASN A 378 -14.05 19.92 -21.96
N ILE A 379 -14.51 21.18 -21.98
CA ILE A 379 -15.70 21.63 -21.26
C ILE A 379 -16.71 22.12 -22.30
N ASP A 380 -17.84 21.43 -22.37
CA ASP A 380 -18.99 21.83 -23.19
C ASP A 380 -20.05 22.43 -22.26
N GLU A 381 -20.36 23.71 -22.46
CA GLU A 381 -21.30 24.48 -21.61
C GLU A 381 -22.58 24.92 -22.33
N ASP A 382 -22.77 24.60 -23.62
CA ASP A 382 -23.84 25.17 -24.44
C ASP A 382 -24.98 24.18 -24.72
N ILE A 383 -26.21 24.74 -24.65
CA ILE A 383 -27.47 24.07 -25.02
C ILE A 383 -27.49 23.67 -26.51
N LEU A 384 -26.78 24.40 -27.35
CA LEU A 384 -26.72 24.17 -28.80
C LEU A 384 -25.45 23.47 -29.26
N GLY A 385 -24.53 23.13 -28.36
CA GLY A 385 -23.24 22.47 -28.69
C GLY A 385 -22.27 23.37 -29.46
N THR A 386 -22.42 24.71 -29.34
CA THR A 386 -21.61 25.67 -30.10
C THR A 386 -20.44 26.25 -29.30
N ALA A 387 -20.46 26.12 -27.97
CA ALA A 387 -19.41 26.61 -27.10
C ALA A 387 -18.68 25.40 -26.43
N SER A 388 -17.51 25.08 -26.91
CA SER A 388 -16.60 24.11 -26.30
C SER A 388 -15.28 24.80 -26.00
N THR A 389 -14.81 24.66 -24.75
CA THR A 389 -13.50 25.16 -24.33
C THR A 389 -12.57 23.99 -24.13
N THR A 390 -11.49 23.93 -24.93
CA THR A 390 -10.46 22.92 -24.79
C THR A 390 -9.21 23.52 -24.20
N PHE A 391 -8.70 22.90 -23.15
CA PHE A 391 -7.42 23.22 -22.54
C PHE A 391 -6.56 21.94 -22.52
N GLY A 392 -5.31 22.03 -22.97
CA GLY A 392 -4.44 20.87 -22.98
C GLY A 392 -2.99 21.23 -23.18
N GLY A 393 -2.13 20.29 -22.85
CA GLY A 393 -0.68 20.43 -23.05
C GLY A 393 0.10 19.21 -22.60
N ASN A 394 1.40 19.33 -22.86
CA ASN A 394 2.39 18.32 -22.54
C ASN A 394 3.40 18.89 -21.57
N GLN A 395 3.80 18.10 -20.60
CA GLN A 395 4.89 18.44 -19.68
C GLN A 395 5.89 17.30 -19.62
N MET A 396 7.15 17.63 -19.67
CA MET A 396 8.24 16.69 -19.51
C MET A 396 9.11 17.11 -18.33
N ASN A 397 9.30 16.20 -17.37
CA ASN A 397 10.12 16.43 -16.18
C ASN A 397 11.29 15.45 -16.15
N SER A 398 12.44 15.93 -15.73
CA SER A 398 13.59 15.08 -15.43
C SER A 398 14.14 15.42 -14.06
N PHE A 399 14.45 14.38 -13.30
CA PHE A 399 15.07 14.47 -11.97
C PHE A 399 16.32 13.60 -11.96
N THR A 400 17.42 14.16 -11.50
CA THR A 400 18.68 13.43 -11.27
C THR A 400 19.23 13.82 -9.91
N GLU A 401 19.63 12.84 -9.12
CA GLU A 401 20.16 13.05 -7.77
C GLU A 401 21.36 12.12 -7.54
N LEU A 402 22.45 12.70 -7.02
CA LEU A 402 23.62 11.97 -6.53
C LEU A 402 23.83 12.32 -5.07
N ASN A 403 23.83 11.33 -4.18
CA ASN A 403 24.00 11.50 -2.74
C ASN A 403 25.14 10.63 -2.20
N LEU A 404 25.90 11.20 -1.26
CA LEU A 404 26.79 10.49 -0.35
C LEU A 404 26.20 10.56 1.06
N ASN A 405 25.80 9.41 1.58
CA ASN A 405 25.32 9.24 2.96
C ASN A 405 26.45 8.70 3.84
N ILE A 406 26.70 9.36 4.97
CA ILE A 406 27.67 8.94 5.99
C ILE A 406 26.91 8.78 7.30
N ASN A 407 26.66 7.54 7.71
CA ASN A 407 25.92 7.20 8.93
C ASN A 407 26.89 6.70 9.99
N LYS A 408 27.13 7.49 11.02
CA LYS A 408 27.91 7.15 12.22
C LYS A 408 26.98 7.15 13.42
N GLU A 409 27.33 6.43 14.49
CA GLU A 409 26.53 6.29 15.70
C GLU A 409 25.97 7.62 16.26
N LYS A 410 26.73 8.72 16.15
CA LYS A 410 26.34 10.03 16.66
C LYS A 410 26.11 11.10 15.61
N GLN A 411 26.35 10.80 14.34
CA GLN A 411 26.29 11.80 13.26
C GLN A 411 25.83 11.17 11.95
N ASN A 412 24.82 11.78 11.35
CA ASN A 412 24.38 11.44 9.99
C ASN A 412 24.65 12.64 9.09
N ILE A 413 25.49 12.46 8.08
CA ILE A 413 25.85 13.49 7.11
C ILE A 413 25.34 13.02 5.74
N ASN A 414 24.57 13.88 5.09
CA ASN A 414 24.13 13.69 3.72
C ASN A 414 24.64 14.83 2.86
N ILE A 415 25.42 14.51 1.83
CA ILE A 415 25.95 15.46 0.85
C ILE A 415 25.45 15.03 -0.51
N GLY A 416 24.75 15.92 -1.21
CA GLY A 416 24.18 15.57 -2.49
C GLY A 416 24.07 16.74 -3.45
N LEU A 417 23.91 16.36 -4.71
CA LEU A 417 23.57 17.25 -5.81
C LEU A 417 22.31 16.74 -6.46
N ASN A 418 21.39 17.65 -6.78
CA ASN A 418 20.24 17.30 -7.60
C ASN A 418 20.07 18.29 -8.75
N ALA A 419 19.55 17.78 -9.85
CA ALA A 419 19.18 18.56 -11.02
C ALA A 419 17.71 18.24 -11.37
N LEU A 420 16.94 19.29 -11.55
CA LEU A 420 15.55 19.25 -11.97
C LEU A 420 15.44 19.99 -13.30
N ALA A 421 14.81 19.39 -14.28
CA ALA A 421 14.46 20.05 -15.53
C ALA A 421 12.98 19.85 -15.78
N ASP A 422 12.31 20.93 -16.14
CA ASP A 422 10.88 20.97 -16.44
C ASP A 422 10.68 21.69 -17.77
N LYS A 423 9.91 21.05 -18.66
CA LYS A 423 9.60 21.60 -19.99
C LYS A 423 8.10 21.45 -20.23
N PHE A 424 7.47 22.58 -20.50
CA PHE A 424 6.08 22.68 -20.94
C PHE A 424 5.98 22.81 -22.46
#